data_8efe38c5f747922d8c676b395f2fe316
#
_entry.id   8efe38c5f747922d8c676b395f2fe316
#
_cell.length_a   1.000
_cell.length_b   1.000
_cell.length_c   1.000
_cell.angle_alpha   90.00
_cell.angle_beta   90.00
_cell.angle_gamma   90.00
#
_symmetry.space_group_name_H-M   'P 1'
#
loop_
_entity.id
_entity.type
_entity.pdbx_description
1 polymer ?
#
loop_
_entity_poly.entity_id
_entity_poly.type
_entity_poly.pdbx_seq_one_letter_code
_entity_poly.pdbx_strand_id
1 'polypeptide(L)'
;KVHADKLMRLGVPVFTRHTIVCAAGAERVASATIAELDDRWNVKPGTEKCFAVDTVLIAVGLAEVNEFYLKAKQFGMDVFHAGDAQEIAEASAAMFTGKIEGLKIAKSLGAFSGEVPQAWDDKAAVLKSRPGAVKHREPPSKEEGVFPVFHCTQEVPCNPCTSVCPQHAIRTENDAITGLPYFNDREDCTGCASCVAVCPGLAVTLVDYRKDPAHPLVVLPYEVWREKVAVGQKVPVTDVEGAVLGYY
;
A
#
# COMPACT_ATOMS: atom_id res chain seq x y z
N LYS A 1 -6.85 2.46 -4.67
CA LYS A 1 -8.04 1.92 -5.37
C LYS A 1 -8.85 1.00 -4.46
N VAL A 2 -8.26 -0.05 -3.87
CA VAL A 2 -8.97 -1.04 -3.03
C VAL A 2 -9.79 -0.39 -1.90
N HIS A 3 -9.23 0.57 -1.15
CA HIS A 3 -9.95 1.22 -0.07
C HIS A 3 -11.07 2.14 -0.57
N ALA A 4 -10.88 2.83 -1.69
CA ALA A 4 -11.92 3.64 -2.30
C ALA A 4 -13.09 2.78 -2.80
N ASP A 5 -12.77 1.64 -3.43
CA ASP A 5 -13.79 0.68 -3.89
C ASP A 5 -14.58 0.09 -2.71
N LYS A 6 -13.93 -0.19 -1.58
CA LYS A 6 -14.62 -0.59 -0.32
C LYS A 6 -15.62 0.46 0.15
N LEU A 7 -15.22 1.74 0.17
CA LEU A 7 -16.09 2.84 0.58
C LEU A 7 -17.30 2.97 -0.35
N MET A 8 -17.08 2.94 -1.65
CA MET A 8 -18.15 3.02 -2.64
C MET A 8 -19.16 1.87 -2.51
N ARG A 9 -18.68 0.64 -2.25
CA ARG A 9 -19.55 -0.51 -1.96
C ARG A 9 -20.42 -0.35 -0.71
N LEU A 10 -19.92 0.40 0.28
CA LEU A 10 -20.68 0.75 1.49
C LEU A 10 -21.60 1.94 1.27
N GLY A 11 -21.76 2.43 0.03
CA GLY A 11 -22.58 3.58 -0.28
C GLY A 11 -21.94 4.93 0.09
N VAL A 12 -20.64 4.92 0.45
CA VAL A 12 -19.91 6.16 0.75
C VAL A 12 -19.37 6.74 -0.56
N PRO A 13 -19.79 7.93 -0.98
CA PRO A 13 -19.32 8.53 -2.22
C PRO A 13 -17.84 8.92 -2.11
N VAL A 14 -17.06 8.59 -3.15
CA VAL A 14 -15.66 8.98 -3.28
C VAL A 14 -15.51 9.92 -4.47
N PHE A 15 -15.15 11.16 -4.19
CA PHE A 15 -14.93 12.20 -5.21
C PHE A 15 -13.43 12.35 -5.46
N THR A 16 -12.92 11.73 -6.52
CA THR A 16 -11.53 11.96 -6.96
C THR A 16 -11.39 13.32 -7.64
N ARG A 17 -10.18 13.91 -7.57
CA ARG A 17 -9.89 15.24 -8.15
C ARG A 17 -10.81 16.35 -7.62
N HIS A 18 -11.21 16.27 -6.36
CA HIS A 18 -11.97 17.31 -5.68
C HIS A 18 -11.20 17.81 -4.46
N THR A 19 -11.46 19.04 -4.08
CA THR A 19 -10.97 19.64 -2.84
C THR A 19 -12.10 20.28 -2.06
N ILE A 20 -11.92 20.46 -0.76
CA ILE A 20 -12.83 21.27 0.06
C ILE A 20 -12.51 22.73 -0.22
N VAL A 21 -13.51 23.49 -0.66
CA VAL A 21 -13.37 24.93 -0.94
C VAL A 21 -13.95 25.79 0.16
N CYS A 22 -14.92 25.26 0.93
CA CYS A 22 -15.53 25.98 2.04
C CYS A 22 -16.09 24.99 3.08
N ALA A 23 -15.99 25.35 4.34
CA ALA A 23 -16.76 24.76 5.43
C ALA A 23 -17.50 25.89 6.16
N ALA A 24 -18.79 25.72 6.44
CA ALA A 24 -19.61 26.73 7.06
C ALA A 24 -20.36 26.19 8.28
N GLY A 25 -20.67 27.08 9.22
CA GLY A 25 -21.34 26.79 10.48
C GLY A 25 -21.13 27.94 11.45
N ALA A 26 -21.90 28.02 12.51
CA ALA A 26 -21.77 29.07 13.54
C ALA A 26 -20.81 28.60 14.66
N GLU A 27 -21.27 27.74 15.57
CA GLU A 27 -20.46 27.19 16.66
C GLU A 27 -19.73 25.90 16.27
N ARG A 28 -20.23 25.19 15.28
CA ARG A 28 -19.66 23.96 14.71
C ARG A 28 -19.94 23.89 13.21
N VAL A 29 -19.21 23.05 12.50
CA VAL A 29 -19.45 22.85 11.07
C VAL A 29 -20.86 22.29 10.86
N ALA A 30 -21.57 22.85 9.88
CA ALA A 30 -22.90 22.43 9.47
C ALA A 30 -22.96 22.05 7.98
N SER A 31 -21.97 22.49 7.19
CA SER A 31 -21.84 22.11 5.80
C SER A 31 -20.37 22.16 5.34
N ALA A 32 -20.08 21.37 4.30
CA ALA A 32 -18.82 21.44 3.55
C ALA A 32 -19.12 21.48 2.06
N THR A 33 -18.42 22.34 1.34
CA THR A 33 -18.51 22.46 -0.11
C THR A 33 -17.23 21.94 -0.73
N ILE A 34 -17.34 21.02 -1.68
CA ILE A 34 -16.22 20.53 -2.49
C ILE A 34 -16.37 21.03 -3.92
N ALA A 35 -15.25 21.11 -4.66
CA ALA A 35 -15.24 21.40 -6.08
C ALA A 35 -14.20 20.56 -6.82
N GLU A 36 -14.43 20.32 -8.11
CA GLU A 36 -13.51 19.59 -8.98
C GLU A 36 -12.24 20.40 -9.27
N LEU A 37 -11.11 19.70 -9.40
CA LEU A 37 -9.81 20.26 -9.76
C LEU A 37 -9.47 19.97 -11.23
N ASP A 38 -8.89 20.94 -11.91
CA ASP A 38 -8.29 20.75 -13.23
C ASP A 38 -6.94 20.00 -13.15
N ASP A 39 -6.28 19.78 -14.28
CA ASP A 39 -4.99 19.09 -14.34
C ASP A 39 -3.83 19.89 -13.72
N ARG A 40 -4.05 21.17 -13.43
CA ARG A 40 -3.11 22.06 -12.74
C ARG A 40 -3.47 22.27 -11.27
N TRP A 41 -4.41 21.48 -10.74
CA TRP A 41 -4.90 21.56 -9.37
C TRP A 41 -5.64 22.86 -9.03
N ASN A 42 -6.14 23.60 -10.02
CA ASN A 42 -7.03 24.75 -9.79
C ASN A 42 -8.47 24.28 -9.69
N VAL A 43 -9.26 24.99 -8.86
CA VAL A 43 -10.69 24.74 -8.73
C VAL A 43 -11.38 25.12 -10.05
N LYS A 44 -12.21 24.20 -10.55
CA LYS A 44 -13.08 24.45 -11.71
C LYS A 44 -14.35 25.15 -11.24
N PRO A 45 -14.60 26.41 -11.65
CA PRO A 45 -15.83 27.12 -11.29
C PRO A 45 -17.08 26.40 -11.80
N GLY A 46 -18.15 26.41 -11.00
CA GLY A 46 -19.43 25.80 -11.36
C GLY A 46 -19.50 24.29 -11.11
N THR A 47 -18.50 23.71 -10.44
CA THR A 47 -18.48 22.28 -10.06
C THR A 47 -18.74 22.06 -8.57
N GLU A 48 -19.08 23.11 -7.85
CA GLU A 48 -19.26 23.11 -6.42
C GLU A 48 -20.43 22.20 -6.00
N LYS A 49 -20.19 21.37 -4.98
CA LYS A 49 -21.19 20.50 -4.35
C LYS A 49 -21.18 20.74 -2.86
N CYS A 50 -22.31 21.14 -2.31
CA CYS A 50 -22.46 21.37 -0.88
C CYS A 50 -23.11 20.16 -0.20
N PHE A 51 -22.53 19.73 0.92
CA PHE A 51 -23.02 18.63 1.76
C PHE A 51 -23.33 19.15 3.16
N ALA A 52 -24.47 18.76 3.72
CA ALA A 52 -24.74 18.94 5.14
C ALA A 52 -23.87 17.92 5.91
N VAL A 53 -23.00 18.43 6.79
CA VAL A 53 -22.08 17.62 7.59
C VAL A 53 -21.92 18.26 8.97
N ASP A 54 -21.72 17.45 9.98
CA ASP A 54 -21.42 17.88 11.34
C ASP A 54 -19.94 17.76 11.70
N THR A 55 -19.20 17.05 10.88
CA THR A 55 -17.76 16.78 11.07
C THR A 55 -17.03 16.83 9.74
N VAL A 56 -15.85 17.43 9.71
CA VAL A 56 -14.93 17.40 8.58
C VAL A 56 -13.59 16.86 9.08
N LEU A 57 -13.15 15.73 8.51
CA LEU A 57 -11.82 15.17 8.76
C LEU A 57 -10.87 15.62 7.65
N ILE A 58 -9.83 16.33 8.01
CA ILE A 58 -8.76 16.75 7.10
C ILE A 58 -7.61 15.75 7.22
N ALA A 59 -7.37 14.97 6.16
CA ALA A 59 -6.30 13.97 6.09
C ALA A 59 -5.49 14.15 4.79
N VAL A 60 -5.11 15.39 4.50
CA VAL A 60 -4.47 15.79 3.24
C VAL A 60 -3.00 16.12 3.47
N GLY A 61 -2.15 15.15 3.23
CA GLY A 61 -0.72 15.30 3.40
C GLY A 61 -0.29 15.43 4.87
N LEU A 62 0.96 15.27 5.06
CA LEU A 62 1.66 15.41 6.32
C LEU A 62 2.88 16.29 6.08
N ALA A 63 3.27 17.08 7.07
CA ALA A 63 4.54 17.78 7.06
C ALA A 63 5.48 17.11 8.05
N GLU A 64 6.76 17.09 7.72
CA GLU A 64 7.78 16.51 8.58
C GLU A 64 7.91 17.31 9.88
N VAL A 65 8.00 16.59 11.01
CA VAL A 65 8.28 17.15 12.33
C VAL A 65 9.79 17.13 12.55
N ASN A 66 10.46 18.22 12.23
CA ASN A 66 11.93 18.32 12.23
C ASN A 66 12.49 19.54 12.95
N GLU A 67 11.70 20.18 13.83
CA GLU A 67 12.11 21.40 14.54
C GLU A 67 13.38 21.18 15.37
N PHE A 68 13.52 20.03 16.03
CA PHE A 68 14.72 19.70 16.81
C PHE A 68 15.95 19.57 15.93
N TYR A 69 15.81 18.94 14.75
CA TYR A 69 16.88 18.85 13.76
C TYR A 69 17.33 20.24 13.31
N LEU A 70 16.38 21.07 12.88
CA LEU A 70 16.66 22.43 12.41
C LEU A 70 17.32 23.28 13.50
N LYS A 71 16.83 23.18 14.74
CA LYS A 71 17.39 23.92 15.89
C LYS A 71 18.79 23.44 16.24
N ALA A 72 19.04 22.14 16.31
CA ALA A 72 20.36 21.60 16.57
C ALA A 72 21.37 22.03 15.49
N LYS A 73 20.96 22.05 14.24
CA LYS A 73 21.79 22.54 13.12
C LYS A 73 22.13 24.01 13.25
N GLN A 74 21.19 24.85 13.72
CA GLN A 74 21.47 26.28 14.00
C GLN A 74 22.53 26.46 15.09
N PHE A 75 22.66 25.53 16.05
CA PHE A 75 23.70 25.51 17.04
C PHE A 75 25.03 24.91 16.59
N GLY A 76 25.14 24.53 15.29
CA GLY A 76 26.35 23.92 14.74
C GLY A 76 26.61 22.48 15.22
N MET A 77 25.57 21.79 15.72
CA MET A 77 25.70 20.41 16.16
C MET A 77 25.70 19.45 14.97
N ASP A 78 26.46 18.37 15.04
CA ASP A 78 26.32 17.24 14.14
C ASP A 78 25.00 16.53 14.44
N VAL A 79 24.05 16.66 13.54
CA VAL A 79 22.69 16.15 13.71
C VAL A 79 22.24 15.44 12.43
N PHE A 80 21.56 14.34 12.62
CA PHE A 80 21.05 13.50 11.54
C PHE A 80 19.52 13.35 11.67
N HIS A 81 18.83 13.19 10.56
CA HIS A 81 17.40 12.93 10.52
C HIS A 81 17.08 11.85 9.47
N ALA A 82 16.09 11.02 9.72
CA ALA A 82 15.69 9.94 8.85
C ALA A 82 14.18 9.69 8.93
N GLY A 83 13.66 8.92 7.98
CA GLY A 83 12.25 8.59 7.93
C GLY A 83 11.39 9.85 7.82
N ASP A 84 10.24 9.85 8.47
CA ASP A 84 9.25 10.94 8.40
C ASP A 84 9.76 12.28 8.93
N ALA A 85 10.81 12.29 9.74
CA ALA A 85 11.47 13.53 10.15
C ALA A 85 12.32 14.15 9.03
N GLN A 86 12.69 13.39 8.01
CA GLN A 86 13.43 13.84 6.83
C GLN A 86 12.50 14.17 5.66
N GLU A 87 11.61 13.25 5.37
CA GLU A 87 10.63 13.34 4.28
C GLU A 87 9.55 12.29 4.51
N ILE A 88 8.29 12.71 4.53
CA ILE A 88 7.17 11.80 4.71
C ILE A 88 6.92 11.03 3.42
N ALA A 89 7.11 9.72 3.51
CA ALA A 89 6.88 8.78 2.45
C ALA A 89 6.22 7.50 3.01
N GLU A 90 6.29 6.39 2.30
CA GLU A 90 5.77 5.13 2.83
C GLU A 90 6.79 4.47 3.79
N ALA A 91 6.34 3.46 4.56
CA ALA A 91 7.14 2.88 5.66
C ALA A 91 8.48 2.29 5.21
N SER A 92 8.55 1.69 4.01
CA SER A 92 9.80 1.12 3.49
C SER A 92 10.82 2.21 3.17
N ALA A 93 10.37 3.38 2.71
CA ALA A 93 11.23 4.54 2.50
C ALA A 93 11.80 5.05 3.83
N ALA A 94 10.96 5.14 4.86
CA ALA A 94 11.38 5.55 6.20
C ALA A 94 12.45 4.60 6.78
N MET A 95 12.23 3.29 6.68
CA MET A 95 13.20 2.28 7.11
C MET A 95 14.52 2.36 6.34
N PHE A 96 14.43 2.58 5.04
CA PHE A 96 15.62 2.58 4.17
C PHE A 96 16.46 3.84 4.36
N THR A 97 15.83 5.02 4.49
CA THR A 97 16.54 6.26 4.81
C THR A 97 17.19 6.18 6.20
N GLY A 98 16.55 5.53 7.19
CA GLY A 98 17.14 5.23 8.48
C GLY A 98 18.42 4.38 8.37
N LYS A 99 18.44 3.39 7.47
CA LYS A 99 19.63 2.57 7.19
C LYS A 99 20.77 3.41 6.58
N ILE A 100 20.46 4.33 5.66
CA ILE A 100 21.45 5.23 5.05
C ILE A 100 22.02 6.18 6.11
N GLU A 101 21.17 6.84 6.90
CA GLU A 101 21.61 7.76 7.93
C GLU A 101 22.40 7.05 9.03
N GLY A 102 22.06 5.80 9.36
CA GLY A 102 22.85 4.97 10.29
C GLY A 102 24.29 4.78 9.83
N LEU A 103 24.56 4.57 8.54
CA LEU A 103 25.93 4.52 8.01
C LEU A 103 26.63 5.88 8.06
N LYS A 104 25.94 6.98 7.80
CA LYS A 104 26.50 8.33 7.92
C LYS A 104 26.89 8.64 9.36
N ILE A 105 26.05 8.25 10.33
CA ILE A 105 26.35 8.35 11.76
C ILE A 105 27.59 7.51 12.12
N ALA A 106 27.62 6.25 11.69
CA ALA A 106 28.78 5.38 11.93
C ALA A 106 30.08 5.96 11.34
N LYS A 107 30.00 6.61 10.19
CA LYS A 107 31.12 7.33 9.57
C LYS A 107 31.54 8.55 10.39
N SER A 108 30.62 9.36 10.87
CA SER A 108 30.93 10.54 11.70
C SER A 108 31.58 10.16 13.03
N LEU A 109 31.24 8.98 13.56
CA LEU A 109 31.82 8.43 14.79
C LEU A 109 33.13 7.66 14.56
N GLY A 110 33.63 7.57 13.31
CA GLY A 110 34.83 6.81 12.97
C GLY A 110 34.67 5.29 13.02
N ALA A 111 33.45 4.79 13.19
CA ALA A 111 33.14 3.35 13.22
C ALA A 111 32.99 2.74 11.83
N PHE A 112 32.92 3.57 10.79
CA PHE A 112 32.83 3.15 9.39
C PHE A 112 33.68 4.09 8.51
N SER A 113 34.56 3.54 7.68
CA SER A 113 35.46 4.30 6.81
C SER A 113 35.03 4.36 5.34
N GLY A 114 33.96 3.66 4.98
CA GLY A 114 33.44 3.61 3.61
C GLY A 114 32.54 4.79 3.25
N GLU A 115 31.97 4.72 2.08
CA GLU A 115 30.88 5.63 1.64
C GLU A 115 29.56 4.85 1.61
N VAL A 116 28.44 5.58 1.74
CA VAL A 116 27.11 5.00 1.49
C VAL A 116 27.08 4.54 0.02
N PRO A 117 26.74 3.28 -0.27
CA PRO A 117 26.67 2.83 -1.66
C PRO A 117 25.63 3.63 -2.44
N GLN A 118 26.00 4.16 -3.61
CA GLN A 118 25.10 4.93 -4.47
C GLN A 118 23.79 4.18 -4.76
N ALA A 119 23.87 2.85 -4.94
CA ALA A 119 22.69 2.01 -5.12
C ALA A 119 21.67 2.08 -3.97
N TRP A 120 22.06 2.51 -2.77
CA TRP A 120 21.14 2.72 -1.66
C TRP A 120 20.37 4.03 -1.80
N ASP A 121 21.05 5.11 -2.23
CA ASP A 121 20.39 6.38 -2.53
C ASP A 121 19.42 6.24 -3.71
N ASP A 122 19.83 5.52 -4.76
CA ASP A 122 18.98 5.22 -5.92
C ASP A 122 17.73 4.42 -5.48
N LYS A 123 17.91 3.43 -4.60
CA LYS A 123 16.81 2.65 -4.07
C LYS A 123 15.89 3.49 -3.17
N ALA A 124 16.44 4.36 -2.34
CA ALA A 124 15.65 5.27 -1.52
C ALA A 124 14.79 6.20 -2.40
N ALA A 125 15.34 6.71 -3.51
CA ALA A 125 14.61 7.53 -4.47
C ALA A 125 13.42 6.76 -5.10
N VAL A 126 13.62 5.49 -5.47
CA VAL A 126 12.55 4.62 -5.98
C VAL A 126 11.47 4.39 -4.93
N LEU A 127 11.85 4.12 -3.67
CA LEU A 127 10.92 3.92 -2.56
C LEU A 127 10.07 5.16 -2.24
N LYS A 128 10.60 6.34 -2.51
CA LYS A 128 9.89 7.62 -2.36
C LYS A 128 9.07 8.01 -3.60
N SER A 129 9.21 7.27 -4.70
CA SER A 129 8.50 7.56 -5.93
C SER A 129 6.99 7.40 -5.79
N ARG A 130 6.24 8.15 -6.61
CA ARG A 130 4.79 8.00 -6.68
C ARG A 130 4.44 6.64 -7.29
N PRO A 131 3.25 6.08 -6.95
CA PRO A 131 2.77 4.87 -7.58
C PRO A 131 2.80 4.98 -9.11
N GLY A 132 3.30 3.94 -9.75
CA GLY A 132 3.40 3.85 -11.21
C GLY A 132 2.08 3.53 -11.90
N ALA A 133 2.15 3.15 -13.16
CA ALA A 133 1.00 2.87 -13.99
C ALA A 133 0.16 1.71 -13.45
N VAL A 134 -1.15 1.78 -13.66
CA VAL A 134 -2.07 0.67 -13.40
C VAL A 134 -1.97 -0.33 -14.54
N LYS A 135 -1.73 -1.60 -14.20
CA LYS A 135 -1.68 -2.73 -15.14
C LYS A 135 -2.74 -3.75 -14.75
N HIS A 136 -3.58 -4.10 -15.68
CA HIS A 136 -4.51 -5.22 -15.52
C HIS A 136 -3.83 -6.52 -15.93
N ARG A 137 -4.06 -7.57 -15.15
CA ARG A 137 -3.58 -8.91 -15.45
C ARG A 137 -4.75 -9.88 -15.37
N GLU A 138 -4.79 -10.80 -16.32
CA GLU A 138 -5.69 -11.93 -16.24
C GLU A 138 -5.19 -12.90 -15.15
N PRO A 139 -6.11 -13.50 -14.37
CA PRO A 139 -5.74 -14.53 -13.43
C PRO A 139 -5.13 -15.74 -14.17
N PRO A 140 -4.27 -16.53 -13.51
CA PRO A 140 -3.73 -17.74 -14.11
C PRO A 140 -4.86 -18.70 -14.52
N SER A 141 -4.79 -19.24 -15.73
CA SER A 141 -5.72 -20.26 -16.23
C SER A 141 -5.36 -21.67 -15.78
N LYS A 142 -4.42 -21.83 -14.85
CA LYS A 142 -3.93 -23.11 -14.36
C LYS A 142 -4.95 -23.73 -13.40
N GLU A 143 -5.28 -25.00 -13.61
CA GLU A 143 -6.25 -25.77 -12.81
C GLU A 143 -5.59 -27.00 -12.14
N GLU A 144 -4.30 -26.91 -11.84
CA GLU A 144 -3.54 -27.99 -11.19
C GLU A 144 -2.48 -27.43 -10.23
N GLY A 145 -2.08 -28.26 -9.27
CA GLY A 145 -1.04 -27.91 -8.29
C GLY A 145 -1.50 -26.89 -7.28
N VAL A 146 -0.55 -26.11 -6.74
CA VAL A 146 -0.82 -25.02 -5.81
C VAL A 146 -0.02 -23.79 -6.22
N PHE A 147 -0.63 -22.62 -6.19
CA PHE A 147 0.04 -21.39 -6.60
C PHE A 147 -0.66 -20.15 -6.01
N PRO A 148 0.08 -19.05 -5.82
CA PRO A 148 -0.50 -17.76 -5.47
C PRO A 148 -1.12 -17.06 -6.69
N VAL A 149 -2.22 -16.36 -6.48
CA VAL A 149 -2.84 -15.44 -7.44
C VAL A 149 -2.64 -14.02 -6.94
N PHE A 150 -2.11 -13.16 -7.79
CA PHE A 150 -1.82 -11.76 -7.47
C PHE A 150 -2.87 -10.84 -8.08
N HIS A 151 -3.53 -10.08 -7.21
CA HIS A 151 -4.51 -9.04 -7.57
C HIS A 151 -3.88 -7.63 -7.56
N CYS A 152 -2.55 -7.56 -7.55
CA CYS A 152 -1.81 -6.31 -7.66
C CYS A 152 -1.98 -5.74 -9.06
N THR A 153 -2.48 -4.51 -9.14
CA THR A 153 -2.76 -3.83 -10.42
C THR A 153 -1.94 -2.55 -10.61
N GLN A 154 -1.15 -2.16 -9.62
CA GLN A 154 -0.42 -0.90 -9.66
C GLN A 154 1.04 -1.08 -9.28
N GLU A 155 1.93 -0.47 -10.05
CA GLU A 155 3.36 -0.42 -9.75
C GLU A 155 3.58 0.49 -8.53
N VAL A 156 3.85 -0.14 -7.39
CA VAL A 156 4.17 0.56 -6.13
C VAL A 156 5.44 -0.06 -5.54
N PRO A 157 6.25 0.67 -4.77
CA PRO A 157 7.43 0.10 -4.10
C PRO A 157 7.04 -0.84 -2.97
N CYS A 158 6.56 -2.03 -3.32
CA CYS A 158 6.04 -3.04 -2.40
C CYS A 158 6.34 -4.44 -2.92
N ASN A 159 7.10 -5.25 -2.14
CA ASN A 159 7.42 -6.63 -2.50
C ASN A 159 7.62 -7.60 -1.31
N PRO A 160 6.95 -7.48 -0.16
CA PRO A 160 7.18 -8.38 0.97
C PRO A 160 6.87 -9.86 0.63
N CYS A 161 5.96 -10.12 -0.32
CA CYS A 161 5.62 -11.46 -0.76
C CYS A 161 6.80 -12.21 -1.38
N THR A 162 7.75 -11.52 -2.01
CA THR A 162 8.96 -12.15 -2.58
C THR A 162 9.92 -12.59 -1.48
N SER A 163 10.03 -11.79 -0.41
CA SER A 163 10.99 -12.03 0.69
C SER A 163 10.59 -13.18 1.60
N VAL A 164 9.27 -13.43 1.74
CA VAL A 164 8.77 -14.49 2.66
C VAL A 164 8.58 -15.84 1.97
N CYS A 165 8.72 -15.91 0.66
CA CYS A 165 8.56 -17.18 -0.05
C CYS A 165 9.79 -18.08 0.17
N PRO A 166 9.65 -19.23 0.88
CA PRO A 166 10.78 -20.09 1.19
C PRO A 166 11.36 -20.77 -0.06
N GLN A 167 10.58 -20.86 -1.14
CA GLN A 167 11.01 -21.42 -2.42
C GLN A 167 11.52 -20.36 -3.40
N HIS A 168 11.51 -19.07 -3.02
CA HIS A 168 11.81 -17.95 -3.90
C HIS A 168 11.01 -17.96 -5.23
N ALA A 169 9.82 -18.59 -5.20
CA ALA A 169 8.95 -18.76 -6.35
C ALA A 169 8.17 -17.49 -6.74
N ILE A 170 8.24 -16.43 -5.93
CA ILE A 170 7.62 -15.15 -6.21
C ILE A 170 8.71 -14.15 -6.58
N ARG A 171 8.55 -13.53 -7.74
CA ARG A 171 9.46 -12.51 -8.26
C ARG A 171 8.70 -11.27 -8.67
N THR A 172 9.39 -10.17 -8.87
CA THR A 172 8.81 -8.95 -9.45
C THR A 172 9.30 -8.74 -10.88
N GLU A 173 8.52 -8.08 -11.70
CA GLU A 173 8.90 -7.72 -13.06
C GLU A 173 10.23 -6.95 -13.06
N ASN A 174 11.15 -7.36 -13.91
CA ASN A 174 12.49 -6.77 -14.04
C ASN A 174 13.30 -6.76 -12.74
N ASP A 175 12.97 -7.62 -11.77
CA ASP A 175 13.54 -7.62 -10.41
C ASP A 175 13.46 -6.24 -9.71
N ALA A 176 12.56 -5.37 -10.18
CA ALA A 176 12.36 -4.05 -9.64
C ALA A 176 11.41 -4.08 -8.43
N ILE A 177 11.71 -3.24 -7.41
CA ILE A 177 10.86 -3.16 -6.22
C ILE A 177 9.45 -2.63 -6.54
N THR A 178 9.31 -1.84 -7.61
CA THR A 178 8.03 -1.35 -8.14
C THR A 178 7.36 -2.32 -9.11
N GLY A 179 8.08 -3.38 -9.54
CA GLY A 179 7.54 -4.36 -10.48
C GLY A 179 6.38 -5.15 -9.87
N LEU A 180 5.39 -5.49 -10.68
CA LEU A 180 4.29 -6.34 -10.22
C LEU A 180 4.79 -7.74 -9.90
N PRO A 181 4.35 -8.35 -8.78
CA PRO A 181 4.75 -9.69 -8.43
C PRO A 181 4.14 -10.72 -9.39
N TYR A 182 4.87 -11.78 -9.65
CA TYR A 182 4.40 -12.93 -10.41
C TYR A 182 4.92 -14.22 -9.81
N PHE A 183 4.20 -15.31 -10.07
CA PHE A 183 4.64 -16.65 -9.70
C PHE A 183 5.55 -17.21 -10.81
N ASN A 184 6.73 -17.64 -10.41
CA ASN A 184 7.64 -18.35 -11.30
C ASN A 184 7.27 -19.85 -11.27
N ASP A 185 6.57 -20.31 -12.28
CA ASP A 185 6.03 -21.67 -12.40
C ASP A 185 7.11 -22.78 -12.58
N ARG A 186 8.38 -22.37 -12.69
CA ARG A 186 9.54 -23.31 -12.65
C ARG A 186 9.89 -23.75 -11.24
N GLU A 187 9.33 -23.08 -10.24
CA GLU A 187 9.55 -23.36 -8.83
C GLU A 187 8.29 -23.96 -8.20
N ASP A 188 8.48 -24.87 -7.25
CA ASP A 188 7.36 -25.54 -6.59
C ASP A 188 6.80 -24.69 -5.43
N CYS A 189 5.53 -24.32 -5.52
CA CYS A 189 4.84 -23.72 -4.40
C CYS A 189 4.50 -24.80 -3.35
N THR A 190 4.84 -24.55 -2.09
CA THR A 190 4.51 -25.48 -0.99
C THR A 190 3.09 -25.32 -0.45
N GLY A 191 2.41 -24.22 -0.78
CA GLY A 191 1.09 -23.92 -0.24
C GLY A 191 1.09 -23.33 1.16
N CYS A 192 2.23 -22.79 1.63
CA CYS A 192 2.38 -22.29 3.02
C CYS A 192 1.59 -21.01 3.32
N ALA A 193 1.03 -20.34 2.32
CA ALA A 193 0.26 -19.11 2.43
C ALA A 193 0.97 -17.90 3.07
N SER A 194 2.30 -17.95 3.28
CA SER A 194 3.06 -16.84 3.86
C SER A 194 2.92 -15.55 3.03
N CYS A 195 2.86 -15.66 1.70
CA CYS A 195 2.65 -14.53 0.79
C CYS A 195 1.27 -13.88 0.95
N VAL A 196 0.24 -14.66 1.28
CA VAL A 196 -1.12 -14.16 1.59
C VAL A 196 -1.09 -13.39 2.90
N ALA A 197 -0.48 -13.98 3.94
CA ALA A 197 -0.46 -13.41 5.29
C ALA A 197 0.35 -12.11 5.38
N VAL A 198 1.45 -11.98 4.61
CA VAL A 198 2.33 -10.81 4.68
C VAL A 198 1.86 -9.63 3.83
N CYS A 199 0.90 -9.86 2.92
CA CYS A 199 0.49 -8.84 1.95
C CYS A 199 -0.26 -7.67 2.63
N PRO A 200 0.33 -6.46 2.69
CA PRO A 200 -0.33 -5.31 3.34
C PRO A 200 -1.54 -4.80 2.53
N GLY A 201 -1.58 -5.09 1.24
CA GLY A 201 -2.69 -4.71 0.35
C GLY A 201 -3.79 -5.76 0.24
N LEU A 202 -3.67 -6.90 0.95
CA LEU A 202 -4.58 -8.04 0.86
C LEU A 202 -4.82 -8.49 -0.60
N ALA A 203 -3.80 -8.35 -1.42
CA ALA A 203 -3.87 -8.53 -2.87
C ALA A 203 -3.27 -9.87 -3.32
N VAL A 204 -3.10 -10.81 -2.40
CA VAL A 204 -2.61 -12.16 -2.72
C VAL A 204 -3.60 -13.17 -2.18
N THR A 205 -4.02 -14.11 -3.02
CA THR A 205 -4.76 -15.30 -2.65
C THR A 205 -3.96 -16.53 -3.03
N LEU A 206 -4.29 -17.69 -2.48
CA LEU A 206 -3.64 -18.95 -2.85
C LEU A 206 -4.70 -19.95 -3.25
N VAL A 207 -4.47 -20.69 -4.33
CA VAL A 207 -5.35 -21.75 -4.81
C VAL A 207 -4.59 -23.06 -4.81
N ASP A 208 -5.21 -24.12 -4.26
CA ASP A 208 -4.63 -25.45 -4.12
C ASP A 208 -5.56 -26.53 -4.68
N TYR A 209 -5.21 -27.06 -5.84
CA TYR A 209 -5.92 -28.12 -6.56
C TYR A 209 -5.44 -29.53 -6.21
N ARG A 210 -4.41 -29.66 -5.34
CA ARG A 210 -3.73 -30.96 -5.11
C ARG A 210 -4.61 -32.03 -4.47
N LYS A 211 -5.59 -31.67 -3.67
CA LYS A 211 -6.46 -32.62 -2.98
C LYS A 211 -7.72 -32.94 -3.77
N ASP A 212 -8.37 -31.96 -4.28
CA ASP A 212 -9.57 -32.09 -5.10
C ASP A 212 -9.55 -31.03 -6.22
N PRO A 213 -9.22 -31.44 -7.45
CA PRO A 213 -9.19 -30.52 -8.58
C PRO A 213 -10.55 -29.91 -8.95
N ALA A 214 -11.65 -30.59 -8.60
CA ALA A 214 -12.99 -30.07 -8.85
C ALA A 214 -13.44 -29.04 -7.80
N HIS A 215 -12.86 -29.11 -6.59
CA HIS A 215 -13.16 -28.20 -5.47
C HIS A 215 -11.86 -27.76 -4.80
N PRO A 216 -11.07 -26.86 -5.44
CA PRO A 216 -9.79 -26.43 -4.91
C PRO A 216 -9.94 -25.69 -3.58
N LEU A 217 -8.95 -25.85 -2.71
CA LEU A 217 -8.84 -25.04 -1.51
C LEU A 217 -8.38 -23.62 -1.89
N VAL A 218 -9.10 -22.61 -1.42
CA VAL A 218 -8.73 -21.20 -1.61
C VAL A 218 -8.39 -20.57 -0.27
N VAL A 219 -7.22 -19.95 -0.16
CA VAL A 219 -6.80 -19.17 1.00
C VAL A 219 -6.91 -17.69 0.68
N LEU A 220 -7.76 -17.01 1.42
CA LEU A 220 -8.05 -15.59 1.26
C LEU A 220 -7.46 -14.78 2.41
N PRO A 221 -6.98 -13.56 2.18
CA PRO A 221 -6.63 -12.66 3.26
C PRO A 221 -7.89 -12.20 4.01
N TYR A 222 -7.78 -12.08 5.34
CA TYR A 222 -8.92 -11.76 6.19
C TYR A 222 -8.56 -10.71 7.24
N GLU A 223 -9.22 -9.56 7.21
CA GLU A 223 -8.97 -8.41 8.10
C GLU A 223 -9.90 -8.32 9.31
N VAL A 224 -10.93 -9.16 9.40
CA VAL A 224 -11.95 -9.04 10.44
C VAL A 224 -11.58 -9.90 11.65
N TRP A 225 -12.09 -9.52 12.83
CA TRP A 225 -11.85 -10.23 14.07
C TRP A 225 -12.21 -11.73 13.96
N ARG A 226 -11.35 -12.59 14.45
CA ARG A 226 -11.50 -14.07 14.37
C ARG A 226 -12.85 -14.57 14.88
N GLU A 227 -13.43 -13.85 15.84
CA GLU A 227 -14.71 -14.20 16.44
C GLU A 227 -15.90 -14.07 15.49
N LYS A 228 -15.74 -13.40 14.36
CA LYS A 228 -16.82 -13.20 13.37
C LYS A 228 -16.95 -14.32 12.34
N VAL A 229 -15.99 -15.24 12.28
CA VAL A 229 -16.03 -16.39 11.36
C VAL A 229 -15.63 -17.64 12.13
N ALA A 230 -16.50 -18.66 12.12
CA ALA A 230 -16.27 -19.94 12.76
C ALA A 230 -16.05 -21.05 11.71
N VAL A 231 -15.32 -22.09 12.10
CA VAL A 231 -15.15 -23.29 11.28
C VAL A 231 -16.50 -23.94 10.98
N GLY A 232 -16.77 -24.21 9.71
CA GLY A 232 -18.05 -24.76 9.24
C GLY A 232 -19.16 -23.71 9.02
N GLN A 233 -18.88 -22.45 9.29
CA GLN A 233 -19.82 -21.37 8.98
C GLN A 233 -19.80 -21.09 7.47
N LYS A 234 -20.99 -21.03 6.85
CA LYS A 234 -21.12 -20.55 5.48
C LYS A 234 -20.92 -19.04 5.41
N VAL A 235 -19.99 -18.62 4.58
CA VAL A 235 -19.67 -17.21 4.36
C VAL A 235 -19.93 -16.81 2.91
N PRO A 236 -20.40 -15.59 2.62
CA PRO A 236 -20.48 -15.11 1.26
C PRO A 236 -19.07 -14.85 0.70
N VAL A 237 -18.80 -15.37 -0.47
CA VAL A 237 -17.62 -15.02 -1.26
C VAL A 237 -18.03 -14.00 -2.31
N THR A 238 -17.29 -12.91 -2.39
CA THR A 238 -17.58 -11.80 -3.31
C THR A 238 -16.45 -11.66 -4.33
N ASP A 239 -16.79 -11.11 -5.49
CA ASP A 239 -15.80 -10.60 -6.43
C ASP A 239 -15.12 -9.32 -5.91
N VAL A 240 -14.23 -8.75 -6.71
CA VAL A 240 -13.52 -7.51 -6.37
C VAL A 240 -14.43 -6.29 -6.28
N GLU A 241 -15.61 -6.34 -6.87
CA GLU A 241 -16.63 -5.29 -6.83
C GLU A 241 -17.62 -5.49 -5.68
N GLY A 242 -17.53 -6.61 -4.96
CA GLY A 242 -18.39 -6.94 -3.82
C GLY A 242 -19.69 -7.66 -4.16
N ALA A 243 -19.89 -8.05 -5.42
CA ALA A 243 -21.02 -8.89 -5.79
C ALA A 243 -20.83 -10.30 -5.23
N VAL A 244 -21.87 -10.85 -4.60
CA VAL A 244 -21.82 -12.21 -4.01
C VAL A 244 -21.78 -13.24 -5.13
N LEU A 245 -20.70 -14.01 -5.16
CA LEU A 245 -20.49 -15.12 -6.11
C LEU A 245 -21.11 -16.42 -5.59
N GLY A 246 -21.18 -16.60 -4.27
CA GLY A 246 -21.72 -17.80 -3.64
C GLY A 246 -21.49 -17.80 -2.14
N TYR A 247 -21.93 -18.89 -1.51
CA TYR A 247 -21.77 -19.16 -0.08
C TYR A 247 -20.99 -20.46 0.08
N TYR A 248 -19.90 -20.43 0.81
CA TYR A 248 -18.97 -21.54 1.00
C TYR A 248 -18.72 -21.84 2.46
#